data_03b15ac964a346cda7726e6e24c0528f
#
_entry.id   03b15ac964a346cda7726e6e24c0528f
#
_cell.length_a   1.000
_cell.length_b   1.000
_cell.length_c   1.000
_cell.angle_alpha   90.00
_cell.angle_beta   90.00
_cell.angle_gamma   90.00
#
_symmetry.space_group_name_H-M   'P 1'
#
loop_
_entity.id
_entity.type
_entity.pdbx_description
1 polymer ?
#
loop_
_entity_poly.entity_id
_entity_poly.type
_entity_poly.pdbx_seq_one_letter_code
_entity_poly.pdbx_strand_id
1 'polypeptide(L)'
;RFLDRFPTVADLAAAPLDDVLALWAGLGYYSRARNLHRCAQDVVARFGGEFPRSAEQLETLPGIGRSTASAVAAFCFGERVAILDGNVKRVLSRVLAYEGDLAQARATRALWDIATRLLPRENLARTMPAYTQAQMDLGATLCTPKRPDCPRCPVQDLCAGYRLGEPTRFPIKSRVLKRSSQTLWLLWLRRADGAVWLSQRPVCLLYTSPSPRDKRQS
;
A
#
# COMPACT_ATOMS: atom_id res chain seq x y z
N ARG A 1 2.09 16.21 -14.86
CA ARG A 1 3.35 16.77 -14.33
C ARG A 1 4.42 15.70 -14.04
N PHE A 2 4.16 14.64 -13.21
CA PHE A 2 5.13 13.57 -12.98
C PHE A 2 5.34 12.72 -14.25
N LEU A 3 4.27 12.28 -14.89
CA LEU A 3 4.31 11.51 -16.14
C LEU A 3 4.79 12.33 -17.34
N ASP A 4 4.62 13.66 -17.33
CA ASP A 4 5.17 14.54 -18.38
C ASP A 4 6.69 14.61 -18.31
N ARG A 5 7.25 14.53 -17.08
CA ARG A 5 8.70 14.54 -16.86
C ARG A 5 9.34 13.15 -17.03
N PHE A 6 8.61 12.12 -16.66
CA PHE A 6 9.06 10.72 -16.74
C PHE A 6 7.99 9.87 -17.45
N PRO A 7 7.88 9.98 -18.79
CA PRO A 7 6.86 9.28 -19.56
C PRO A 7 7.07 7.76 -19.59
N THR A 8 8.31 7.30 -19.46
CA THR A 8 8.63 5.87 -19.46
C THR A 8 9.36 5.46 -18.17
N VAL A 9 9.41 4.16 -17.92
CA VAL A 9 10.18 3.60 -16.80
C VAL A 9 11.69 3.87 -16.97
N ALA A 10 12.17 3.91 -18.20
CA ALA A 10 13.57 4.21 -18.51
C ALA A 10 13.92 5.68 -18.19
N ASP A 11 13.02 6.63 -18.50
CA ASP A 11 13.22 8.03 -18.15
C ASP A 11 13.28 8.20 -16.62
N LEU A 12 12.40 7.52 -15.88
CA LEU A 12 12.42 7.55 -14.43
C LEU A 12 13.71 6.93 -13.87
N ALA A 13 14.15 5.79 -14.42
CA ALA A 13 15.35 5.10 -13.98
C ALA A 13 16.64 5.93 -14.19
N ALA A 14 16.70 6.65 -15.29
CA ALA A 14 17.85 7.51 -15.64
C ALA A 14 17.88 8.84 -14.90
N ALA A 15 16.77 9.27 -14.31
CA ALA A 15 16.67 10.56 -13.64
C ALA A 15 17.52 10.62 -12.36
N PRO A 16 18.08 11.80 -12.02
CA PRO A 16 18.61 12.02 -10.68
C PRO A 16 17.53 11.86 -9.61
N LEU A 17 17.87 11.21 -8.49
CA LEU A 17 16.92 11.00 -7.38
C LEU A 17 16.31 12.31 -6.86
N ASP A 18 17.10 13.39 -6.85
CA ASP A 18 16.64 14.68 -6.36
C ASP A 18 15.53 15.28 -7.24
N ASP A 19 15.55 15.06 -8.56
CA ASP A 19 14.49 15.46 -9.48
C ASP A 19 13.19 14.71 -9.17
N VAL A 20 13.29 13.40 -8.90
CA VAL A 20 12.16 12.56 -8.51
C VAL A 20 11.55 13.04 -7.19
N LEU A 21 12.40 13.33 -6.19
CA LEU A 21 11.98 13.83 -4.88
C LEU A 21 11.37 15.23 -4.95
N ALA A 22 11.89 16.11 -5.82
CA ALA A 22 11.33 17.45 -6.04
C ALA A 22 9.89 17.38 -6.60
N LEU A 23 9.64 16.49 -7.56
CA LEU A 23 8.29 16.26 -8.10
C LEU A 23 7.34 15.57 -7.13
N TRP A 24 7.90 14.84 -6.15
CA TRP A 24 7.14 14.18 -5.08
C TRP A 24 6.83 15.09 -3.89
N ALA A 25 7.38 16.32 -3.89
CA ALA A 25 7.23 17.25 -2.79
C ALA A 25 5.74 17.50 -2.45
N GLY A 26 5.43 17.48 -1.16
CA GLY A 26 4.06 17.66 -0.66
C GLY A 26 3.22 16.37 -0.56
N LEU A 27 3.61 15.26 -1.21
CA LEU A 27 2.89 13.98 -1.12
C LEU A 27 3.23 13.16 0.13
N GLY A 28 4.31 13.51 0.82
CA GLY A 28 4.79 12.78 1.99
C GLY A 28 5.27 11.36 1.67
N TYR A 29 5.70 10.62 2.71
CA TYR A 29 6.18 9.24 2.56
C TYR A 29 7.23 9.09 1.46
N TYR A 30 8.29 9.87 1.53
CA TYR A 30 9.34 9.93 0.51
C TYR A 30 10.07 8.61 0.25
N SER A 31 10.00 7.65 1.18
CA SER A 31 10.44 6.27 0.96
C SER A 31 9.76 5.62 -0.26
N ARG A 32 8.49 5.98 -0.54
CA ARG A 32 7.79 5.50 -1.74
C ARG A 32 8.44 6.02 -3.02
N ALA A 33 8.79 7.31 -3.07
CA ALA A 33 9.46 7.89 -4.23
C ALA A 33 10.82 7.23 -4.49
N ARG A 34 11.60 7.00 -3.43
CA ARG A 34 12.88 6.28 -3.53
C ARG A 34 12.72 4.85 -4.01
N ASN A 35 11.75 4.14 -3.45
CA ASN A 35 11.48 2.78 -3.86
C ASN A 35 10.96 2.74 -5.30
N LEU A 36 10.13 3.70 -5.71
CA LEU A 36 9.68 3.84 -7.10
C LEU A 36 10.86 4.05 -8.05
N HIS A 37 11.79 4.93 -7.69
CA HIS A 37 12.99 5.18 -8.48
C HIS A 37 13.88 3.93 -8.59
N ARG A 38 14.17 3.26 -7.45
CA ARG A 38 14.91 1.99 -7.46
C ARG A 38 14.19 0.89 -8.25
N CYS A 39 12.87 0.81 -8.10
CA CYS A 39 12.06 -0.13 -8.86
C CYS A 39 12.22 0.10 -10.38
N ALA A 40 12.19 1.35 -10.83
CA ALA A 40 12.43 1.69 -12.23
C ALA A 40 13.83 1.25 -12.69
N GLN A 41 14.86 1.49 -11.88
CA GLN A 41 16.24 1.06 -12.17
C GLN A 41 16.34 -0.47 -12.26
N ASP A 42 15.71 -1.21 -11.33
CA ASP A 42 15.69 -2.67 -11.35
C ASP A 42 14.93 -3.22 -12.57
N VAL A 43 13.81 -2.60 -12.94
CA VAL A 43 13.04 -3.00 -14.14
C VAL A 43 13.88 -2.82 -15.40
N VAL A 44 14.60 -1.71 -15.52
CA VAL A 44 15.51 -1.51 -16.68
C VAL A 44 16.66 -2.50 -16.65
N ALA A 45 17.32 -2.68 -15.52
CA ALA A 45 18.53 -3.49 -15.42
C ALA A 45 18.26 -4.99 -15.55
N ARG A 46 17.15 -5.48 -14.98
CA ARG A 46 16.86 -6.93 -14.87
C ARG A 46 15.85 -7.42 -15.90
N PHE A 47 14.98 -6.54 -16.37
CA PHE A 47 13.85 -6.89 -17.22
C PHE A 47 13.80 -6.07 -18.52
N GLY A 48 14.90 -5.37 -18.87
CA GLY A 48 15.01 -4.64 -20.14
C GLY A 48 14.02 -3.49 -20.31
N GLY A 49 13.49 -2.95 -19.21
CA GLY A 49 12.53 -1.84 -19.23
C GLY A 49 11.06 -2.28 -19.30
N GLU A 50 10.77 -3.57 -19.29
CA GLU A 50 9.41 -4.12 -19.21
C GLU A 50 9.12 -4.69 -17.82
N PHE A 51 7.94 -4.40 -17.27
CA PHE A 51 7.56 -4.98 -15.99
C PHE A 51 7.32 -6.49 -16.10
N PRO A 52 7.83 -7.30 -15.15
CA PRO A 52 7.52 -8.72 -15.12
C PRO A 52 6.01 -8.93 -14.91
N ARG A 53 5.49 -10.04 -15.46
CA ARG A 53 4.05 -10.29 -15.52
C ARG A 53 3.51 -11.13 -14.37
N SER A 54 4.37 -11.75 -13.57
CA SER A 54 3.94 -12.57 -12.44
C SER A 54 4.09 -11.83 -11.10
N ALA A 55 3.18 -12.11 -10.18
CA ALA A 55 3.23 -11.57 -8.82
C ALA A 55 4.53 -11.93 -8.10
N GLU A 56 5.04 -13.15 -8.32
CA GLU A 56 6.30 -13.61 -7.75
C GLU A 56 7.48 -12.74 -8.17
N GLN A 57 7.60 -12.47 -9.47
CA GLN A 57 8.67 -11.60 -9.99
C GLN A 57 8.48 -10.14 -9.59
N LEU A 58 7.24 -9.63 -9.60
CA LEU A 58 6.93 -8.28 -9.16
C LEU A 58 7.28 -8.05 -7.68
N GLU A 59 7.10 -9.05 -6.82
CA GLU A 59 7.43 -8.95 -5.39
C GLU A 59 8.95 -8.82 -5.14
N THR A 60 9.79 -9.19 -6.11
CA THR A 60 11.25 -9.00 -6.01
C THR A 60 11.69 -7.56 -6.22
N LEU A 61 10.81 -6.68 -6.71
CA LEU A 61 11.13 -5.30 -7.02
C LEU A 61 11.09 -4.41 -5.76
N PRO A 62 11.98 -3.40 -5.66
CA PRO A 62 12.05 -2.50 -4.51
C PRO A 62 10.73 -1.81 -4.20
N GLY A 63 10.26 -1.93 -2.96
CA GLY A 63 9.03 -1.29 -2.49
C GLY A 63 7.73 -1.95 -2.95
N ILE A 64 7.80 -3.04 -3.70
CA ILE A 64 6.65 -3.85 -4.10
C ILE A 64 6.55 -5.04 -3.16
N GLY A 65 5.64 -4.96 -2.19
CA GLY A 65 5.34 -6.10 -1.32
C GLY A 65 4.27 -7.00 -1.93
N ARG A 66 4.10 -8.21 -1.37
CA ARG A 66 3.20 -9.26 -1.85
C ARG A 66 1.81 -8.76 -2.30
N SER A 67 1.14 -7.93 -1.49
CA SER A 67 -0.20 -7.43 -1.84
C SER A 67 -0.18 -6.47 -3.03
N THR A 68 0.88 -5.66 -3.16
CA THR A 68 1.05 -4.75 -4.31
C THR A 68 1.40 -5.52 -5.57
N ALA A 69 2.33 -6.48 -5.48
CA ALA A 69 2.69 -7.37 -6.57
C ALA A 69 1.47 -8.12 -7.11
N SER A 70 0.68 -8.70 -6.20
CA SER A 70 -0.56 -9.40 -6.55
C SER A 70 -1.60 -8.46 -7.19
N ALA A 71 -1.72 -7.22 -6.71
CA ALA A 71 -2.64 -6.25 -7.32
C ALA A 71 -2.22 -5.91 -8.75
N VAL A 72 -0.94 -5.60 -8.97
CA VAL A 72 -0.41 -5.32 -10.31
C VAL A 72 -0.63 -6.52 -11.24
N ALA A 73 -0.29 -7.73 -10.80
CA ALA A 73 -0.45 -8.95 -11.59
C ALA A 73 -1.92 -9.24 -11.92
N ALA A 74 -2.83 -9.05 -10.98
CA ALA A 74 -4.26 -9.23 -11.19
C ALA A 74 -4.84 -8.19 -12.16
N PHE A 75 -4.49 -6.91 -12.01
CA PHE A 75 -5.02 -5.83 -12.83
C PHE A 75 -4.46 -5.82 -14.25
N CYS A 76 -3.15 -5.95 -14.36
CA CYS A 76 -2.48 -5.76 -15.66
C CYS A 76 -2.43 -7.04 -16.48
N PHE A 77 -2.40 -8.20 -15.82
CA PHE A 77 -2.13 -9.48 -16.49
C PHE A 77 -3.20 -10.55 -16.25
N GLY A 78 -4.21 -10.26 -15.43
CA GLY A 78 -5.28 -11.21 -15.11
C GLY A 78 -4.78 -12.43 -14.32
N GLU A 79 -3.62 -12.32 -13.67
CA GLU A 79 -3.08 -13.43 -12.87
C GLU A 79 -4.02 -13.74 -11.69
N ARG A 80 -4.24 -15.05 -11.47
CA ARG A 80 -5.12 -15.54 -10.41
C ARG A 80 -4.39 -15.55 -9.07
N VAL A 81 -4.23 -14.36 -8.48
CA VAL A 81 -3.56 -14.14 -7.20
C VAL A 81 -4.40 -13.28 -6.27
N ALA A 82 -4.36 -13.59 -4.98
CA ALA A 82 -5.09 -12.84 -3.98
C ALA A 82 -4.37 -11.55 -3.60
N ILE A 83 -5.13 -10.52 -3.23
CA ILE A 83 -4.62 -9.36 -2.50
C ILE A 83 -5.07 -9.44 -1.03
N LEU A 84 -4.27 -8.87 -0.13
CA LEU A 84 -4.63 -8.81 1.28
C LEU A 84 -4.06 -7.53 1.93
N ASP A 85 -4.45 -6.38 1.39
CA ASP A 85 -4.14 -5.07 1.97
C ASP A 85 -4.95 -4.78 3.24
N GLY A 86 -4.84 -3.61 3.80
CA GLY A 86 -5.57 -3.23 5.01
C GLY A 86 -7.09 -3.22 4.84
N ASN A 87 -7.58 -2.86 3.65
CA ASN A 87 -9.00 -2.83 3.32
C ASN A 87 -9.55 -4.24 3.14
N VAL A 88 -8.88 -5.04 2.30
CA VAL A 88 -9.28 -6.42 2.03
C VAL A 88 -9.21 -7.30 3.28
N LYS A 89 -8.16 -7.15 4.13
CA LYS A 89 -8.12 -7.80 5.45
C LYS A 89 -9.36 -7.52 6.27
N ARG A 90 -9.79 -6.28 6.32
CA ARG A 90 -10.98 -5.86 7.07
C ARG A 90 -12.26 -6.44 6.47
N VAL A 91 -12.42 -6.34 5.16
CA VAL A 91 -13.60 -6.87 4.45
C VAL A 91 -13.71 -8.37 4.69
N LEU A 92 -12.68 -9.14 4.38
CA LEU A 92 -12.68 -10.59 4.54
C LEU A 92 -12.87 -11.01 6.01
N SER A 93 -12.20 -10.33 6.94
CA SER A 93 -12.38 -10.64 8.37
C SER A 93 -13.82 -10.43 8.83
N ARG A 94 -14.53 -9.44 8.30
CA ARG A 94 -15.94 -9.17 8.62
C ARG A 94 -16.88 -10.14 7.94
N VAL A 95 -16.69 -10.35 6.63
CA VAL A 95 -17.54 -11.28 5.86
C VAL A 95 -17.49 -12.68 6.45
N LEU A 96 -16.33 -13.12 6.91
CA LEU A 96 -16.11 -14.46 7.45
C LEU A 96 -16.24 -14.56 8.97
N ALA A 97 -16.46 -13.44 9.68
CA ALA A 97 -16.31 -13.36 11.15
C ALA A 97 -14.98 -14.00 11.61
N TYR A 98 -13.88 -13.66 10.93
CA TYR A 98 -12.59 -14.31 11.14
C TYR A 98 -12.00 -13.95 12.50
N GLU A 99 -11.89 -14.92 13.41
CA GLU A 99 -11.43 -14.72 14.79
C GLU A 99 -9.90 -14.76 14.96
N GLY A 100 -9.15 -15.04 13.90
CA GLY A 100 -7.69 -15.01 13.95
C GLY A 100 -7.14 -13.61 14.24
N ASP A 101 -6.28 -13.52 15.26
CA ASP A 101 -5.59 -12.26 15.58
C ASP A 101 -4.58 -11.89 14.50
N LEU A 102 -4.88 -10.86 13.72
CA LEU A 102 -4.03 -10.40 12.62
C LEU A 102 -2.71 -9.73 13.07
N ALA A 103 -2.45 -9.61 14.37
CA ALA A 103 -1.13 -9.29 14.89
C ALA A 103 -0.19 -10.51 14.81
N GLN A 104 -0.73 -11.72 14.67
CA GLN A 104 0.02 -12.95 14.53
C GLN A 104 0.22 -13.33 13.07
N ALA A 105 1.47 -13.68 12.71
CA ALA A 105 1.80 -14.06 11.33
C ALA A 105 1.03 -15.31 10.86
N ARG A 106 0.77 -16.27 11.75
CA ARG A 106 -0.01 -17.48 11.45
C ARG A 106 -1.45 -17.15 11.01
N ALA A 107 -2.12 -16.26 11.74
CA ALA A 107 -3.48 -15.85 11.40
C ALA A 107 -3.52 -15.08 10.08
N THR A 108 -2.53 -14.22 9.83
CA THR A 108 -2.43 -13.51 8.55
C THR A 108 -2.19 -14.47 7.38
N ARG A 109 -1.35 -15.52 7.54
CA ARG A 109 -1.16 -16.56 6.52
C ARG A 109 -2.45 -17.33 6.24
N ALA A 110 -3.14 -17.77 7.28
CA ALA A 110 -4.42 -18.47 7.12
C ALA A 110 -5.46 -17.63 6.38
N LEU A 111 -5.50 -16.30 6.63
CA LEU A 111 -6.40 -15.40 5.89
C LEU A 111 -5.97 -15.24 4.41
N TRP A 112 -4.66 -15.27 4.10
CA TRP A 112 -4.17 -15.35 2.72
C TRP A 112 -4.66 -16.61 2.00
N ASP A 113 -4.60 -17.77 2.66
CA ASP A 113 -5.05 -19.05 2.10
C ASP A 113 -6.56 -19.01 1.82
N ILE A 114 -7.33 -18.42 2.72
CA ILE A 114 -8.77 -18.21 2.51
C ILE A 114 -9.01 -17.26 1.33
N ALA A 115 -8.32 -16.12 1.28
CA ALA A 115 -8.44 -15.17 0.18
C ALA A 115 -8.14 -15.83 -1.17
N THR A 116 -7.10 -16.69 -1.24
CA THR A 116 -6.74 -17.43 -2.44
C THR A 116 -7.82 -18.42 -2.88
N ARG A 117 -8.49 -19.09 -1.93
CA ARG A 117 -9.61 -20.01 -2.24
C ARG A 117 -10.83 -19.29 -2.81
N LEU A 118 -11.06 -18.06 -2.42
CA LEU A 118 -12.20 -17.24 -2.85
C LEU A 118 -12.03 -16.61 -4.23
N LEU A 119 -10.85 -16.74 -4.87
CA LEU A 119 -10.59 -16.14 -6.16
C LEU A 119 -11.47 -16.73 -7.27
N PRO A 120 -11.90 -15.90 -8.26
CA PRO A 120 -12.55 -16.36 -9.48
C PRO A 120 -11.78 -17.48 -10.17
N ARG A 121 -12.49 -18.34 -10.89
CA ARG A 121 -11.89 -19.49 -11.60
C ARG A 121 -12.03 -19.41 -13.11
N GLU A 122 -12.91 -18.56 -13.59
CA GLU A 122 -13.26 -18.45 -15.01
C GLU A 122 -13.04 -17.04 -15.53
N ASN A 123 -12.75 -16.90 -16.81
CA ASN A 123 -12.57 -15.61 -17.49
C ASN A 123 -11.60 -14.67 -16.76
N LEU A 124 -10.46 -15.19 -16.33
CA LEU A 124 -9.55 -14.50 -15.40
C LEU A 124 -9.12 -13.12 -15.87
N ALA A 125 -8.91 -12.94 -17.18
CA ALA A 125 -8.56 -11.63 -17.74
C ALA A 125 -9.60 -10.53 -17.43
N ARG A 126 -10.86 -10.90 -17.27
CA ARG A 126 -11.96 -9.97 -16.93
C ARG A 126 -12.30 -10.01 -15.44
N THR A 127 -12.39 -11.20 -14.87
CA THR A 127 -12.91 -11.37 -13.51
C THR A 127 -11.90 -11.01 -12.43
N MET A 128 -10.61 -11.23 -12.66
CA MET A 128 -9.58 -10.90 -11.69
C MET A 128 -9.44 -9.39 -11.43
N PRO A 129 -9.33 -8.54 -12.47
CA PRO A 129 -9.33 -7.08 -12.25
C PRO A 129 -10.59 -6.60 -11.53
N ALA A 130 -11.78 -7.05 -11.98
CA ALA A 130 -13.05 -6.64 -11.38
C ALA A 130 -13.19 -7.09 -9.92
N TYR A 131 -12.83 -8.33 -9.60
CA TYR A 131 -12.87 -8.86 -8.23
C TYR A 131 -11.91 -8.13 -7.30
N THR A 132 -10.68 -7.88 -7.79
CA THR A 132 -9.65 -7.19 -7.02
C THR A 132 -10.08 -5.74 -6.73
N GLN A 133 -10.60 -5.03 -7.73
CA GLN A 133 -11.09 -3.67 -7.56
C GLN A 133 -12.30 -3.63 -6.62
N ALA A 134 -13.28 -4.50 -6.80
CA ALA A 134 -14.47 -4.54 -5.96
C ALA A 134 -14.15 -4.73 -4.47
N GLN A 135 -13.18 -5.57 -4.13
CA GLN A 135 -12.75 -5.74 -2.73
C GLN A 135 -12.11 -4.48 -2.15
N MET A 136 -11.29 -3.78 -2.94
CA MET A 136 -10.64 -2.54 -2.51
C MET A 136 -11.67 -1.42 -2.34
N ASP A 137 -12.59 -1.26 -3.29
CA ASP A 137 -13.64 -0.24 -3.27
C ASP A 137 -14.62 -0.48 -2.11
N LEU A 138 -15.05 -1.71 -1.92
CA LEU A 138 -15.91 -2.07 -0.78
C LEU A 138 -15.27 -1.69 0.55
N GLY A 139 -13.98 -1.97 0.69
CA GLY A 139 -13.23 -1.58 1.89
C GLY A 139 -13.02 -0.08 2.02
N ALA A 140 -12.84 0.64 0.93
CA ALA A 140 -12.59 2.07 0.95
C ALA A 140 -13.87 2.89 1.20
N THR A 141 -15.01 2.46 0.66
CA THR A 141 -16.26 3.25 0.62
C THR A 141 -17.30 2.83 1.65
N LEU A 142 -17.68 1.54 1.69
CA LEU A 142 -18.78 1.03 2.51
C LEU A 142 -18.32 0.33 3.78
N CYS A 143 -17.40 -0.63 3.66
CA CYS A 143 -16.91 -1.40 4.82
C CYS A 143 -15.79 -0.64 5.56
N THR A 144 -16.06 0.59 6.00
CA THR A 144 -15.08 1.48 6.64
C THR A 144 -14.67 0.99 8.04
N PRO A 145 -13.52 1.45 8.59
CA PRO A 145 -13.02 0.94 9.88
C PRO A 145 -13.99 1.16 11.04
N LYS A 146 -14.51 2.37 11.19
CA LYS A 146 -15.30 2.78 12.37
C LYS A 146 -16.81 2.74 12.16
N ARG A 147 -17.27 3.07 10.96
CA ARG A 147 -18.69 3.22 10.63
C ARG A 147 -18.99 2.54 9.29
N PRO A 148 -19.06 1.19 9.26
CA PRO A 148 -19.43 0.50 8.03
C PRO A 148 -20.89 0.75 7.69
N ASP A 149 -21.17 1.03 6.41
CA ASP A 149 -22.51 1.20 5.88
C ASP A 149 -23.07 -0.16 5.45
N CYS A 150 -23.36 -0.99 6.43
CA CYS A 150 -23.84 -2.35 6.21
C CYS A 150 -25.18 -2.42 5.46
N PRO A 151 -26.18 -1.52 5.70
CA PRO A 151 -27.44 -1.56 4.95
C PRO A 151 -27.30 -1.39 3.44
N ARG A 152 -26.23 -0.70 2.99
CA ARG A 152 -25.95 -0.48 1.56
C ARG A 152 -24.90 -1.45 1.00
N CYS A 153 -24.43 -2.37 1.81
CA CYS A 153 -23.36 -3.29 1.41
C CYS A 153 -23.89 -4.40 0.49
N PRO A 154 -23.33 -4.57 -0.72
CA PRO A 154 -23.82 -5.58 -1.67
C PRO A 154 -23.56 -7.02 -1.24
N VAL A 155 -22.73 -7.23 -0.22
CA VAL A 155 -22.45 -8.56 0.36
C VAL A 155 -22.99 -8.71 1.78
N GLN A 156 -23.99 -7.88 2.16
CA GLN A 156 -24.59 -7.89 3.49
C GLN A 156 -25.10 -9.29 3.90
N ASP A 157 -25.84 -9.93 3.01
CA ASP A 157 -26.47 -11.24 3.28
C ASP A 157 -25.46 -12.37 3.48
N LEU A 158 -24.26 -12.20 2.89
CA LEU A 158 -23.16 -13.15 3.04
C LEU A 158 -22.28 -12.84 4.26
N CYS A 159 -22.47 -11.67 4.91
CA CYS A 159 -21.57 -11.18 5.93
C CYS A 159 -21.87 -11.77 7.30
N ALA A 160 -21.04 -12.72 7.77
CA ALA A 160 -21.18 -13.31 9.10
C ALA A 160 -21.01 -12.28 10.22
N GLY A 161 -20.09 -11.31 10.09
CA GLY A 161 -19.93 -10.25 11.09
C GLY A 161 -21.15 -9.33 11.21
N TYR A 162 -21.88 -9.11 10.12
CA TYR A 162 -23.16 -8.39 10.14
C TYR A 162 -24.24 -9.21 10.84
N ARG A 163 -24.37 -10.49 10.52
CA ARG A 163 -25.34 -11.40 11.18
C ARG A 163 -25.11 -11.52 12.69
N LEU A 164 -23.86 -11.41 13.15
CA LEU A 164 -23.53 -11.37 14.57
C LEU A 164 -23.83 -10.03 15.24
N GLY A 165 -24.23 -9.00 14.48
CA GLY A 165 -24.48 -7.66 15.01
C GLY A 165 -23.21 -6.83 15.34
N GLU A 166 -22.03 -7.41 15.17
CA GLU A 166 -20.76 -6.81 15.61
C GLU A 166 -19.70 -6.71 14.49
N PRO A 167 -20.01 -6.12 13.33
CA PRO A 167 -19.05 -6.08 12.23
C PRO A 167 -17.75 -5.33 12.58
N THR A 168 -17.80 -4.37 13.51
CA THR A 168 -16.64 -3.60 13.94
C THR A 168 -15.69 -4.35 14.87
N ARG A 169 -16.11 -5.47 15.45
CA ARG A 169 -15.25 -6.38 16.20
C ARG A 169 -14.10 -6.92 15.33
N PHE A 170 -14.35 -7.06 14.03
CA PHE A 170 -13.37 -7.59 13.07
C PHE A 170 -12.70 -6.49 12.24
N PRO A 171 -11.41 -6.64 11.92
CA PRO A 171 -10.48 -7.73 12.28
C PRO A 171 -10.00 -7.64 13.74
N ILE A 172 -9.77 -8.78 14.38
CA ILE A 172 -9.16 -8.86 15.71
C ILE A 172 -7.68 -8.50 15.59
N LYS A 173 -7.20 -7.58 16.45
CA LYS A 173 -5.81 -7.15 16.54
C LYS A 173 -5.45 -6.88 18.00
N SER A 174 -4.68 -7.77 18.62
CA SER A 174 -4.21 -7.58 20.00
C SER A 174 -3.14 -6.50 20.14
N ARG A 175 -2.38 -6.22 19.04
CA ARG A 175 -1.28 -5.23 19.07
C ARG A 175 -1.79 -3.82 18.83
N VAL A 176 -1.74 -3.00 19.85
CA VAL A 176 -1.97 -1.55 19.75
C VAL A 176 -0.65 -0.84 19.47
N LEU A 177 -0.64 0.01 18.45
CA LEU A 177 0.53 0.85 18.14
C LEU A 177 0.67 1.93 19.22
N LYS A 178 1.77 1.89 19.97
CA LYS A 178 2.15 3.01 20.84
C LYS A 178 2.55 4.18 19.96
N ARG A 179 1.87 5.30 20.11
CA ARG A 179 2.25 6.58 19.47
C ARG A 179 3.32 7.23 20.33
N SER A 180 4.40 7.72 19.73
CA SER A 180 5.37 8.60 20.35
C SER A 180 5.23 10.00 19.74
N SER A 181 5.33 11.03 20.55
CA SER A 181 5.44 12.42 20.10
C SER A 181 6.91 12.84 20.21
N GLN A 182 7.35 13.66 19.26
CA GLN A 182 8.66 14.32 19.29
C GLN A 182 8.43 15.81 19.12
N THR A 183 9.07 16.61 19.96
CA THR A 183 9.11 18.06 19.79
C THR A 183 10.33 18.40 18.94
N LEU A 184 10.11 19.14 17.88
CA LEU A 184 11.18 19.64 17.01
C LEU A 184 11.30 21.14 17.21
N TRP A 185 12.51 21.59 17.47
CA TRP A 185 12.85 23.01 17.50
C TRP A 185 13.40 23.41 16.14
N LEU A 186 12.82 24.44 15.52
CA LEU A 186 13.28 25.00 14.26
C LEU A 186 13.88 26.37 14.54
N LEU A 187 15.14 26.56 14.15
CA LEU A 187 15.79 27.85 14.21
C LEU A 187 15.62 28.56 12.85
N TRP A 188 14.99 29.72 12.88
CA TRP A 188 14.81 30.58 11.72
C TRP A 188 15.81 31.74 11.79
N LEU A 189 16.84 31.71 10.96
CA LEU A 189 17.83 32.76 10.88
C LEU A 189 17.60 33.58 9.60
N ARG A 190 17.35 34.87 9.77
CA ARG A 190 17.19 35.81 8.68
C ARG A 190 18.17 36.96 8.84
N ARG A 191 18.91 37.26 7.78
CA ARG A 191 19.83 38.41 7.70
C ARG A 191 19.05 39.68 7.42
N ALA A 192 19.64 40.85 7.70
CA ALA A 192 19.00 42.15 7.49
C ALA A 192 18.61 42.44 6.03
N ASP A 193 19.33 41.86 5.07
CA ASP A 193 19.06 41.97 3.62
C ASP A 193 17.92 41.01 3.16
N GLY A 194 17.29 40.30 4.09
CA GLY A 194 16.21 39.36 3.79
C GLY A 194 16.65 37.93 3.48
N ALA A 195 17.94 37.66 3.36
CA ALA A 195 18.45 36.30 3.11
C ALA A 195 18.17 35.39 4.30
N VAL A 196 17.79 34.14 3.99
CA VAL A 196 17.50 33.11 4.99
C VAL A 196 18.61 32.06 4.96
N TRP A 197 19.12 31.72 6.15
CA TRP A 197 20.08 30.64 6.25
C TRP A 197 19.37 29.29 6.15
N LEU A 198 19.80 28.48 5.18
CA LEU A 198 19.29 27.13 4.98
C LEU A 198 20.47 26.15 5.04
N SER A 199 20.25 25.05 5.73
CA SER A 199 21.18 23.92 5.75
C SER A 199 20.47 22.69 5.18
N GLN A 200 21.14 22.01 4.25
CA GLN A 200 20.64 20.75 3.75
C GLN A 200 20.68 19.71 4.88
N ARG A 201 19.56 19.08 5.14
CA ARG A 201 19.51 17.99 6.15
C ARG A 201 20.30 16.79 5.66
N PRO A 202 21.03 16.10 6.57
CA PRO A 202 21.57 14.78 6.24
C PRO A 202 20.49 13.85 5.72
N VAL A 203 20.85 12.98 4.76
CA VAL A 203 19.89 12.09 4.08
C VAL A 203 19.06 11.24 5.06
N CYS A 204 19.63 10.83 6.17
CA CYS A 204 18.94 10.07 7.22
C CYS A 204 17.86 10.89 7.98
N LEU A 205 17.95 12.21 8.00
CA LEU A 205 17.01 13.10 8.70
C LEU A 205 15.93 13.69 7.78
N LEU A 206 16.12 13.66 6.45
CA LEU A 206 15.13 14.10 5.47
C LEU A 206 13.81 13.31 5.54
N TYR A 207 13.84 12.14 6.14
CA TYR A 207 12.76 11.15 6.11
C TYR A 207 12.17 10.83 7.47
N THR A 208 12.56 11.55 8.49
CA THR A 208 11.85 11.56 9.77
C THR A 208 10.62 12.46 9.71
N SER A 209 9.78 12.27 8.67
CA SER A 209 8.37 12.48 8.91
C SER A 209 7.98 11.50 10.01
N PRO A 210 7.28 11.92 11.07
CA PRO A 210 6.96 11.06 12.21
C PRO A 210 5.91 10.00 11.86
N SER A 211 5.96 9.42 10.66
CA SER A 211 5.11 8.31 10.29
C SER A 211 5.61 7.04 10.96
N PRO A 212 4.79 6.42 11.83
CA PRO A 212 5.15 5.14 12.46
C PRO A 212 5.39 3.99 11.47
N ARG A 213 5.07 4.20 10.19
CA ARG A 213 5.22 3.20 9.12
C ARG A 213 6.64 3.14 8.56
N ASP A 214 7.38 4.24 8.59
CA ASP A 214 8.76 4.28 8.07
C ASP A 214 9.78 3.52 8.95
N LYS A 215 9.43 3.22 10.20
CA LYS A 215 10.28 2.44 11.13
C LYS A 215 10.21 0.92 10.92
N ARG A 216 9.47 0.42 9.96
CA ARG A 216 9.31 -1.04 9.74
C ARG A 216 10.09 -1.60 8.56
N GLN A 217 10.96 -0.80 7.94
CA GLN A 217 11.78 -1.23 6.80
C GLN A 217 13.29 -1.23 7.10
N SER A 218 13.66 -1.29 8.38
CA SER A 218 15.04 -1.61 8.81
C SER A 218 15.06 -2.95 9.52
#